data_c827f1544487f24443cf97c1433e8b78
#
_entry.id   c827f1544487f24443cf97c1433e8b78
#
_cell.length_a   1.000
_cell.length_b   1.000
_cell.length_c   1.000
_cell.angle_alpha   90.00
_cell.angle_beta   90.00
_cell.angle_gamma   90.00
#
_symmetry.space_group_name_H-M   'P 1'
#
loop_
_entity.id
_entity.type
_entity.pdbx_description
1 polymer ?
#
loop_
_entity_poly.entity_id
_entity_poly.type
_entity_poly.pdbx_seq_one_letter_code
_entity_poly.pdbx_strand_id
1 'polypeptide(L)'
;MNSKEMVKIAYNALDDKKANDIKIINIGDISSIGDYLVIADGSNNNHVQALCDNVDEMMHKSGYKLKNREGYSNGGWILLDYYDIIVHIFSEEERSFYDLEHIWRDGGYVAIGEL
;
A
#
# COMPACT_ATOMS: atom_id res chain seq x y z
N MET A 1 -0.32 3.62 18.37
CA MET A 1 -0.60 3.65 16.93
C MET A 1 -1.57 2.55 16.56
N ASN A 2 -2.41 2.81 15.58
CA ASN A 2 -3.48 1.88 15.20
C ASN A 2 -3.28 1.47 13.73
N SER A 3 -2.86 0.22 13.51
CA SER A 3 -2.62 -0.28 12.16
C SER A 3 -3.87 -0.26 11.28
N LYS A 4 -5.05 -0.52 11.86
CA LYS A 4 -6.31 -0.45 11.12
C LYS A 4 -6.60 0.98 10.63
N GLU A 5 -6.35 1.98 11.47
CA GLU A 5 -6.49 3.39 11.07
C GLU A 5 -5.53 3.72 9.95
N MET A 6 -4.27 3.27 10.06
CA MET A 6 -3.26 3.49 9.03
C MET A 6 -3.69 2.92 7.68
N VAL A 7 -4.25 1.70 7.69
CA VAL A 7 -4.77 1.06 6.47
C VAL A 7 -5.91 1.88 5.87
N LYS A 8 -6.82 2.36 6.70
CA LYS A 8 -7.94 3.19 6.21
C LYS A 8 -7.45 4.48 5.56
N ILE A 9 -6.47 5.13 6.17
CA ILE A 9 -5.89 6.36 5.62
C ILE A 9 -5.23 6.05 4.27
N ALA A 10 -4.40 5.01 4.21
CA ALA A 10 -3.73 4.62 2.97
C ALA A 10 -4.73 4.25 1.88
N TYR A 11 -5.74 3.46 2.22
CA TYR A 11 -6.80 3.07 1.28
C TYR A 11 -7.51 4.30 0.70
N ASN A 12 -7.95 5.21 1.58
CA ASN A 12 -8.66 6.41 1.14
C ASN A 12 -7.79 7.31 0.29
N ALA A 13 -6.51 7.42 0.62
CA ALA A 13 -5.56 8.21 -0.17
C ALA A 13 -5.37 7.62 -1.57
N LEU A 14 -5.30 6.30 -1.67
CA LEU A 14 -5.18 5.60 -2.96
C LEU A 14 -6.46 5.75 -3.77
N ASP A 15 -7.61 5.56 -3.14
CA ASP A 15 -8.91 5.67 -3.80
C ASP A 15 -9.18 7.08 -4.29
N ASP A 16 -8.77 8.08 -3.53
CA ASP A 16 -8.91 9.50 -3.86
C ASP A 16 -8.23 9.85 -5.20
N LYS A 17 -7.12 9.20 -5.48
CA LYS A 17 -6.37 9.39 -6.74
C LYS A 17 -6.63 8.27 -7.74
N LYS A 18 -7.71 7.52 -7.55
CA LYS A 18 -8.21 6.52 -8.50
C LYS A 18 -7.24 5.36 -8.75
N ALA A 19 -6.61 4.87 -7.69
CA ALA A 19 -5.82 3.65 -7.78
C ALA A 19 -6.71 2.49 -8.22
N ASN A 20 -6.12 1.56 -8.95
CA ASN A 20 -6.82 0.37 -9.41
C ASN A 20 -6.59 -0.78 -8.45
N ASP A 21 -7.61 -1.61 -8.29
CA ASP A 21 -7.55 -2.91 -7.63
C ASP A 21 -6.80 -2.88 -6.29
N ILE A 22 -7.30 -2.06 -5.37
CA ILE A 22 -6.72 -1.93 -4.03
C ILE A 22 -7.04 -3.18 -3.23
N LYS A 23 -6.00 -3.86 -2.74
CA LYS A 23 -6.12 -5.06 -1.90
C LYS A 23 -5.50 -4.81 -0.54
N ILE A 24 -6.17 -5.28 0.50
CA ILE A 24 -5.67 -5.24 1.88
C ILE A 24 -5.51 -6.68 2.34
N ILE A 25 -4.32 -7.01 2.83
CA ILE A 25 -4.02 -8.37 3.29
C ILE A 25 -3.55 -8.30 4.73
N ASN A 26 -4.17 -9.08 5.60
CA ASN A 26 -3.72 -9.23 6.99
C ASN A 26 -2.53 -10.20 7.00
N ILE A 27 -1.35 -9.70 7.34
CA ILE A 27 -0.13 -10.51 7.39
C ILE A 27 0.42 -10.66 8.81
N GLY A 28 -0.31 -10.15 9.81
CA GLY A 28 0.17 -10.15 11.20
C GLY A 28 0.44 -11.54 11.75
N ASP A 29 -0.30 -12.54 11.28
CA ASP A 29 -0.16 -13.92 11.74
C ASP A 29 0.96 -14.70 11.04
N ILE A 30 1.42 -14.21 9.89
CA ILE A 30 2.41 -14.93 9.08
C ILE A 30 3.70 -14.15 8.86
N SER A 31 3.78 -12.92 9.35
CA SER A 31 4.94 -12.06 9.18
C SER A 31 5.18 -11.20 10.40
N SER A 32 6.45 -10.98 10.72
CA SER A 32 6.86 -10.06 11.78
C SER A 32 7.15 -8.65 11.26
N ILE A 33 7.02 -8.42 9.93
CA ILE A 33 7.38 -7.13 9.33
C ILE A 33 6.26 -6.10 9.37
N GLY A 34 5.03 -6.51 9.67
CA GLY A 34 3.91 -5.60 9.79
C GLY A 34 2.61 -6.36 9.99
N ASP A 35 1.54 -5.63 10.24
CA ASP A 35 0.21 -6.19 10.44
C ASP A 35 -0.58 -6.33 9.15
N TYR A 36 -0.39 -5.39 8.23
CA TYR A 36 -1.16 -5.34 6.97
C TYR A 36 -0.25 -5.00 5.80
N LEU A 37 -0.60 -5.58 4.66
CA LEU A 37 -0.04 -5.25 3.37
C LEU A 37 -1.14 -4.61 2.53
N VAL A 38 -0.86 -3.44 1.95
CA VAL A 38 -1.79 -2.76 1.05
C VAL A 38 -1.17 -2.75 -0.34
N ILE A 39 -1.88 -3.28 -1.32
CA ILE A 39 -1.41 -3.37 -2.71
C ILE A 39 -2.38 -2.63 -3.61
N ALA A 40 -1.84 -1.80 -4.49
CA ALA A 40 -2.65 -1.10 -5.49
C ALA A 40 -1.82 -0.88 -6.74
N ASP A 41 -2.47 -0.52 -7.85
CA ASP A 41 -1.74 -0.16 -9.05
C ASP A 41 -2.22 1.16 -9.63
N GLY A 42 -1.34 1.79 -10.40
CA GLY A 42 -1.62 3.00 -11.15
C GLY A 42 -1.49 2.72 -12.65
N SER A 43 -2.11 3.57 -13.46
CA SER A 43 -2.18 3.40 -14.92
C SER A 43 -0.83 3.56 -15.60
N ASN A 44 0.05 4.37 -15.02
CA ASN A 44 1.40 4.61 -15.53
C ASN A 44 2.30 5.08 -14.39
N ASN A 45 3.58 5.29 -14.69
CA ASN A 45 4.57 5.66 -13.65
C ASN A 45 4.23 6.99 -12.97
N ASN A 46 3.73 7.97 -13.71
CA ASN A 46 3.33 9.25 -13.12
C ASN A 46 2.16 9.08 -12.15
N HIS A 47 1.19 8.23 -12.51
CA HIS A 47 0.06 7.92 -11.65
C HIS A 47 0.53 7.21 -10.38
N VAL A 48 1.45 6.26 -10.51
CA VAL A 48 2.02 5.55 -9.35
C VAL A 48 2.69 6.54 -8.39
N GLN A 49 3.48 7.48 -8.93
CA GLN A 49 4.12 8.51 -8.11
C GLN A 49 3.09 9.42 -7.42
N ALA A 50 2.03 9.79 -8.12
CA ALA A 50 0.96 10.62 -7.55
C ALA A 50 0.25 9.87 -6.42
N LEU A 51 0.00 8.57 -6.58
CA LEU A 51 -0.58 7.73 -5.54
C LEU A 51 0.32 7.71 -4.30
N CYS A 52 1.61 7.50 -4.53
CA CYS A 52 2.61 7.50 -3.47
C CYS A 52 2.61 8.83 -2.70
N ASP A 53 2.63 9.94 -3.42
CA ASP A 53 2.65 11.26 -2.81
C ASP A 53 1.40 11.51 -1.97
N ASN A 54 0.24 11.08 -2.45
CA ASN A 54 -1.00 11.28 -1.72
C ASN A 54 -1.06 10.43 -0.45
N VAL A 55 -0.61 9.18 -0.52
CA VAL A 55 -0.54 8.32 0.67
C VAL A 55 0.37 8.95 1.71
N ASP A 56 1.56 9.38 1.29
CA ASP A 56 2.52 9.97 2.22
C ASP A 56 2.00 11.26 2.84
N GLU A 57 1.37 12.11 2.05
CA GLU A 57 0.77 13.35 2.55
C GLU A 57 -0.31 13.07 3.60
N MET A 58 -1.22 12.16 3.31
CA MET A 58 -2.33 11.87 4.23
C MET A 58 -1.86 11.16 5.49
N MET A 59 -0.88 10.25 5.37
CA MET A 59 -0.29 9.61 6.54
C MET A 59 0.44 10.61 7.42
N HIS A 60 1.21 11.51 6.81
CA HIS A 60 1.93 12.55 7.53
C HIS A 60 0.98 13.48 8.28
N LYS A 61 -0.09 13.91 7.64
CA LYS A 61 -1.11 14.77 8.27
C LYS A 61 -1.76 14.08 9.47
N SER A 62 -1.83 12.76 9.45
CA SER A 62 -2.40 11.98 10.54
C SER A 62 -1.40 11.61 11.62
N GLY A 63 -0.17 12.06 11.50
CA GLY A 63 0.88 11.84 12.49
C GLY A 63 1.67 10.56 12.32
N TYR A 64 1.52 9.87 11.20
CA TYR A 64 2.25 8.64 10.94
C TYR A 64 3.51 8.91 10.14
N LYS A 65 4.62 8.40 10.62
CA LYS A 65 5.93 8.64 10.04
C LYS A 65 6.34 7.54 9.09
N LEU A 66 6.83 7.93 7.92
CA LEU A 66 7.39 7.00 6.97
C LEU A 66 8.74 6.48 7.49
N LYS A 67 8.89 5.16 7.55
CA LYS A 67 10.16 4.53 7.91
C LYS A 67 11.09 4.46 6.72
N ASN A 68 10.57 4.04 5.57
CA ASN A 68 11.37 3.84 4.37
C ASN A 68 10.49 3.94 3.12
N ARG A 69 11.07 4.49 2.06
CA ARG A 69 10.42 4.54 0.75
C ARG A 69 11.43 4.10 -0.30
N GLU A 70 11.03 3.15 -1.14
CA GLU A 70 11.90 2.63 -2.20
C GLU A 70 11.20 2.69 -3.54
N GLY A 71 11.96 2.86 -4.60
CA GLY A 71 11.46 2.78 -5.97
C GLY A 71 10.78 4.02 -6.51
N TYR A 72 10.77 5.13 -5.78
CA TYR A 72 10.04 6.34 -6.17
C TYR A 72 10.47 6.88 -7.53
N SER A 73 11.76 6.98 -7.77
CA SER A 73 12.27 7.57 -9.01
C SER A 73 11.98 6.72 -10.23
N ASN A 74 11.88 5.41 -10.07
CA ASN A 74 11.53 4.51 -11.16
C ASN A 74 10.02 4.55 -11.47
N GLY A 75 9.20 4.63 -10.43
CA GLY A 75 7.75 4.73 -10.58
C GLY A 75 7.03 3.47 -11.02
N GLY A 76 7.74 2.38 -11.24
CA GLY A 76 7.12 1.10 -11.63
C GLY A 76 6.64 0.29 -10.44
N TRP A 77 7.34 0.40 -9.34
CA TRP A 77 7.00 -0.27 -8.09
C TRP A 77 7.57 0.55 -6.95
N ILE A 78 6.67 1.18 -6.18
CA ILE A 78 7.05 1.98 -5.02
C ILE A 78 6.61 1.26 -3.76
N LEU A 79 7.52 1.16 -2.80
CA LEU A 79 7.26 0.57 -1.49
C LEU A 79 7.27 1.68 -0.44
N LEU A 80 6.24 1.73 0.39
CA LEU A 80 6.13 2.64 1.52
C LEU A 80 6.00 1.82 2.80
N ASP A 81 7.03 1.89 3.65
CA ASP A 81 7.06 1.17 4.92
C ASP A 81 6.71 2.14 6.05
N TYR A 82 5.59 1.91 6.72
CA TYR A 82 5.11 2.70 7.85
C TYR A 82 5.15 1.91 9.16
N TYR A 83 6.07 0.97 9.30
CA TYR A 83 6.24 0.10 10.48
C TYR A 83 5.16 -0.98 10.58
N ASP A 84 3.91 -0.59 10.87
CA ASP A 84 2.83 -1.55 11.08
C ASP A 84 2.13 -1.95 9.78
N ILE A 85 2.24 -1.12 8.76
CA ILE A 85 1.71 -1.45 7.43
C ILE A 85 2.76 -1.18 6.37
N ILE A 86 2.67 -1.94 5.28
CA ILE A 86 3.51 -1.75 4.11
C ILE A 86 2.60 -1.54 2.91
N VAL A 87 2.82 -0.45 2.18
CA VAL A 87 2.04 -0.13 0.99
C VAL A 87 2.89 -0.38 -0.25
N HIS A 88 2.38 -1.21 -1.15
CA HIS A 88 3.01 -1.48 -2.45
C HIS A 88 2.15 -0.88 -3.55
N ILE A 89 2.74 -0.01 -4.35
CA ILE A 89 2.06 0.64 -5.46
C ILE A 89 2.82 0.28 -6.73
N PHE A 90 2.15 -0.40 -7.67
CA PHE A 90 2.73 -0.85 -8.92
C PHE A 90 2.13 -0.08 -10.09
N SER A 91 2.87 0.02 -11.20
CA SER A 91 2.24 0.27 -12.49
C SER A 91 1.47 -1.00 -12.88
N GLU A 92 0.48 -0.87 -13.75
CA GLU A 92 -0.30 -2.04 -14.20
C GLU A 92 0.60 -3.13 -14.78
N GLU A 93 1.61 -2.72 -15.53
CA GLU A 93 2.57 -3.66 -16.12
C GLU A 93 3.36 -4.42 -15.06
N GLU A 94 3.88 -3.70 -14.05
CA GLU A 94 4.67 -4.32 -13.00
C GLU A 94 3.84 -5.24 -12.10
N ARG A 95 2.60 -4.91 -11.86
CA ARG A 95 1.72 -5.75 -11.05
C ARG A 95 1.46 -7.10 -11.71
N SER A 96 1.32 -7.11 -13.03
CA SER A 96 1.19 -8.35 -13.77
C SER A 96 2.43 -9.23 -13.65
N PHE A 97 3.59 -8.59 -13.57
CA PHE A 97 4.86 -9.29 -13.51
C PHE A 97 5.16 -9.81 -12.09
N TYR A 98 4.90 -8.98 -11.07
CA TYR A 98 5.15 -9.33 -9.67
C TYR A 98 3.84 -9.70 -8.99
N ASP A 99 3.63 -10.98 -8.74
CA ASP A 99 2.42 -11.47 -8.11
C ASP A 99 2.59 -11.52 -6.58
N LEU A 100 2.59 -10.37 -5.94
CA LEU A 100 2.73 -10.29 -4.49
C LEU A 100 1.55 -10.92 -3.77
N GLU A 101 0.38 -10.86 -4.36
CA GLU A 101 -0.81 -11.45 -3.78
C GLU A 101 -0.65 -12.95 -3.64
N HIS A 102 0.05 -13.58 -4.58
CA HIS A 102 0.33 -15.01 -4.54
C HIS A 102 1.34 -15.33 -3.42
N ILE A 103 2.34 -14.48 -3.22
CA ILE A 103 3.33 -14.65 -2.15
C ILE A 103 2.67 -14.61 -0.78
N TRP A 104 1.69 -13.73 -0.60
CA TRP A 104 1.00 -13.53 0.66
C TRP A 104 -0.37 -14.20 0.72
N ARG A 105 -0.62 -15.21 -0.10
CA ARG A 105 -1.94 -15.87 -0.19
C ARG A 105 -2.42 -16.50 1.12
N ASP A 106 -1.50 -16.82 2.02
CA ASP A 106 -1.86 -17.37 3.33
C ASP A 106 -2.36 -16.28 4.30
N GLY A 107 -2.16 -15.01 3.94
CA GLY A 107 -2.77 -13.90 4.65
C GLY A 107 -4.24 -13.75 4.25
N GLY A 108 -5.04 -13.21 5.13
CA GLY A 108 -6.45 -12.99 4.85
C GLY A 108 -6.69 -11.67 4.14
N TYR A 109 -7.43 -11.71 3.03
CA TYR A 109 -7.93 -10.48 2.39
C TYR A 109 -8.95 -9.81 3.32
N VAL A 110 -8.85 -8.50 3.43
CA VAL A 110 -9.71 -7.72 4.33
C VAL A 110 -10.44 -6.66 3.51
N ALA A 111 -11.76 -6.61 3.65
CA ALA A 111 -12.54 -5.54 3.06
C ALA A 111 -12.41 -4.27 3.91
N ILE A 112 -12.37 -3.10 3.26
CA ILE A 112 -12.21 -1.83 3.99
C ILE A 112 -13.29 -1.65 5.06
N GLY A 113 -14.49 -2.15 4.81
CA GLY A 113 -15.58 -2.06 5.77
C GLY A 113 -15.44 -2.95 7.00
N GLU A 114 -14.50 -3.91 6.97
CA GLU A 114 -14.22 -4.79 8.10
C GLU A 114 -13.24 -4.16 9.11
N LEU A 115 -12.63 -3.07 8.75
CA LEU A 115 -11.71 -2.36 9.61
C LEU A 115 -12.46 -1.35 10.47
#